data_4f8678100a34991b020ec7495928fb39
#
_entry.id   4f8678100a34991b020ec7495928fb39
#
_cell.length_a   1.000
_cell.length_b   1.000
_cell.length_c   1.000
_cell.angle_alpha   90.00
_cell.angle_beta   90.00
_cell.angle_gamma   90.00
#
_symmetry.space_group_name_H-M   'P 1'
#
loop_
_entity.id
_entity.type
_entity.pdbx_description
1 polymer ?
#
loop_
_entity_poly.entity_id
_entity_poly.type
_entity_poly.pdbx_seq_one_letter_code
_entity_poly.pdbx_strand_id
1 'polypeptide(L)'
;MKNRKRNLIGVFALLILVGMFLILKGFNKPLVGKIDLIVVNKSKREMLVFDTQKRLLKTYPISLGFCPKGKKLTKGDGKTPEGIYFINDKNSKSIAHKNLGISYPNAEDVKNSLLLGKATGGDIKIHGLMNKWWFVGKLHRLFDWTNGCVAVNNSEMDELYTNVPIGTKIIINP
;
A
#
# COMPACT_ATOMS: atom_id res chain seq x y z
N MET A 1 -10.79 45.77 -24.02
CA MET A 1 -9.56 44.94 -23.74
C MET A 1 -9.61 44.10 -22.46
N LYS A 2 -10.23 44.61 -21.38
CA LYS A 2 -10.27 43.90 -20.05
C LYS A 2 -11.05 42.58 -20.07
N ASN A 3 -12.15 42.46 -20.81
CA ASN A 3 -12.96 41.21 -20.87
C ASN A 3 -12.28 40.08 -21.67
N ARG A 4 -11.48 40.40 -22.69
CA ARG A 4 -10.78 39.42 -23.52
C ARG A 4 -9.68 38.69 -22.73
N LYS A 5 -8.96 39.38 -21.82
CA LYS A 5 -7.96 38.82 -20.94
C LYS A 5 -8.59 37.89 -19.87
N ARG A 6 -9.76 38.25 -19.31
CA ARG A 6 -10.49 37.42 -18.34
C ARG A 6 -10.96 36.11 -18.97
N ASN A 7 -11.47 36.13 -20.19
CA ASN A 7 -11.88 34.92 -20.90
C ASN A 7 -10.70 34.02 -21.25
N LEU A 8 -9.52 34.58 -21.57
CA LEU A 8 -8.32 33.83 -21.85
C LEU A 8 -7.81 33.06 -20.59
N ILE A 9 -7.83 33.74 -19.43
CA ILE A 9 -7.43 33.13 -18.14
C ILE A 9 -8.40 32.00 -17.76
N GLY A 10 -9.71 32.19 -17.97
CA GLY A 10 -10.71 31.14 -17.70
C GLY A 10 -10.53 29.89 -18.58
N VAL A 11 -10.22 30.08 -19.86
CA VAL A 11 -9.96 28.99 -20.80
C VAL A 11 -8.67 28.23 -20.41
N PHE A 12 -7.63 28.96 -20.01
CA PHE A 12 -6.37 28.33 -19.58
C PHE A 12 -6.53 27.54 -18.28
N ALA A 13 -7.28 28.06 -17.31
CA ALA A 13 -7.61 27.34 -16.06
C ALA A 13 -8.44 26.08 -16.34
N LEU A 14 -9.40 26.14 -17.25
CA LEU A 14 -10.21 24.99 -17.66
C LEU A 14 -9.35 23.90 -18.34
N LEU A 15 -8.43 24.29 -19.21
CA LEU A 15 -7.51 23.34 -19.88
C LEU A 15 -6.57 22.66 -18.89
N ILE A 16 -6.08 23.39 -17.87
CA ILE A 16 -5.27 22.81 -16.80
C ILE A 16 -6.10 21.80 -15.98
N LEU A 17 -7.34 22.14 -15.62
CA LEU A 17 -8.24 21.25 -14.89
C LEU A 17 -8.61 20.00 -15.69
N VAL A 18 -8.87 20.14 -16.99
CA VAL A 18 -9.15 19.01 -17.88
C VAL A 18 -7.90 18.15 -18.05
N GLY A 19 -6.72 18.74 -18.25
CA GLY A 19 -5.46 18.01 -18.32
C GLY A 19 -5.16 17.24 -17.04
N MET A 20 -5.34 17.86 -15.88
CA MET A 20 -5.18 17.23 -14.57
C MET A 20 -6.19 16.09 -14.36
N PHE A 21 -7.45 16.26 -14.79
CA PHE A 21 -8.48 15.23 -14.73
C PHE A 21 -8.18 14.03 -15.65
N LEU A 22 -7.64 14.26 -16.84
CA LEU A 22 -7.22 13.20 -17.76
C LEU A 22 -6.02 12.42 -17.24
N ILE A 23 -5.04 13.11 -16.63
CA ILE A 23 -3.90 12.48 -15.95
C ILE A 23 -4.39 11.62 -14.79
N LEU A 24 -5.31 12.14 -13.96
CA LEU A 24 -5.87 11.39 -12.83
C LEU A 24 -6.69 10.16 -13.27
N LYS A 25 -7.39 10.21 -14.40
CA LYS A 25 -8.08 9.04 -15.00
C LYS A 25 -7.11 7.96 -15.50
N GLY A 26 -5.94 8.35 -16.04
CA GLY A 26 -4.93 7.41 -16.52
C GLY A 26 -4.35 6.49 -15.41
N PHE A 27 -4.38 6.94 -14.16
CA PHE A 27 -3.91 6.19 -12.99
C PHE A 27 -4.93 5.21 -12.39
N ASN A 28 -6.15 5.16 -12.89
CA ASN A 28 -7.24 4.36 -12.34
C ASN A 28 -7.68 3.20 -13.25
N LYS A 29 -6.77 2.61 -14.04
CA LYS A 29 -7.12 1.38 -14.74
C LYS A 29 -7.43 0.29 -13.71
N PRO A 30 -8.61 -0.37 -13.79
CA PRO A 30 -8.91 -1.48 -12.91
C PRO A 30 -7.88 -2.59 -13.10
N LEU A 31 -7.56 -3.28 -12.03
CA LEU A 31 -6.70 -4.45 -12.08
C LEU A 31 -7.42 -5.57 -12.85
N VAL A 32 -6.78 -6.08 -13.89
CA VAL A 32 -7.27 -7.22 -14.65
C VAL A 32 -6.26 -8.36 -14.51
N GLY A 33 -6.70 -9.47 -13.90
CA GLY A 33 -5.87 -10.66 -13.72
C GLY A 33 -5.65 -11.03 -12.25
N LYS A 34 -5.29 -12.30 -12.04
CA LYS A 34 -4.99 -12.86 -10.72
C LYS A 34 -3.55 -12.51 -10.34
N ILE A 35 -3.38 -12.01 -9.12
CA ILE A 35 -2.06 -11.67 -8.58
C ILE A 35 -1.40 -12.94 -8.06
N ASP A 36 -0.15 -13.17 -8.47
CA ASP A 36 0.69 -14.29 -8.03
C ASP A 36 1.89 -13.85 -7.17
N LEU A 37 2.36 -12.62 -7.38
CA LEU A 37 3.47 -12.04 -6.63
C LEU A 37 3.19 -10.59 -6.28
N ILE A 38 3.54 -10.23 -5.06
CA ILE A 38 3.54 -8.86 -4.56
C ILE A 38 5.00 -8.46 -4.23
N VAL A 39 5.43 -7.29 -4.66
CA VAL A 39 6.74 -6.71 -4.32
C VAL A 39 6.53 -5.34 -3.70
N VAL A 40 6.95 -5.15 -2.46
CA VAL A 40 6.93 -3.86 -1.76
C VAL A 40 8.33 -3.28 -1.75
N ASN A 41 8.51 -2.08 -2.28
CA ASN A 41 9.74 -1.29 -2.21
C ASN A 41 9.54 -0.16 -1.20
N LYS A 42 10.06 -0.34 0.02
CA LYS A 42 9.85 0.61 1.12
C LYS A 42 10.41 1.99 0.82
N SER A 43 11.62 2.06 0.26
CA SER A 43 12.27 3.33 -0.09
C SER A 43 11.48 4.16 -1.10
N LYS A 44 10.76 3.52 -2.01
CA LYS A 44 9.94 4.17 -3.04
C LYS A 44 8.48 4.38 -2.63
N ARG A 45 8.04 3.82 -1.51
CA ARG A 45 6.62 3.82 -1.08
C ARG A 45 5.71 3.26 -2.17
N GLU A 46 6.11 2.16 -2.79
CA GLU A 46 5.36 1.50 -3.85
C GLU A 46 5.18 0.01 -3.59
N MET A 47 4.07 -0.52 -4.04
CA MET A 47 3.77 -1.94 -4.06
C MET A 47 3.40 -2.32 -5.49
N LEU A 48 4.16 -3.26 -6.06
CA LEU A 48 3.98 -3.78 -7.40
C LEU A 48 3.32 -5.16 -7.32
N VAL A 49 2.38 -5.43 -8.21
CA VAL A 49 1.71 -6.72 -8.29
C VAL A 49 1.89 -7.34 -9.66
N PHE A 50 2.16 -8.64 -9.68
CA PHE A 50 2.51 -9.38 -10.88
C PHE A 50 1.61 -10.61 -11.04
N ASP A 51 1.41 -11.04 -12.28
CA ASP A 51 0.75 -12.30 -12.62
C ASP A 51 1.72 -13.50 -12.58
N THR A 52 1.19 -14.69 -12.89
CA THR A 52 1.95 -15.96 -12.96
C THR A 52 3.06 -15.95 -14.01
N GLN A 53 2.96 -15.07 -15.03
CA GLN A 53 3.97 -14.89 -16.08
C GLN A 53 4.97 -13.78 -15.73
N LYS A 54 4.96 -13.28 -14.48
CA LYS A 54 5.79 -12.18 -13.98
C LYS A 54 5.59 -10.86 -14.72
N ARG A 55 4.44 -10.65 -15.36
CA ARG A 55 4.09 -9.38 -15.99
C ARG A 55 3.56 -8.45 -14.91
N LEU A 56 4.04 -7.21 -14.89
CA LEU A 56 3.53 -6.17 -13.98
C LEU A 56 2.08 -5.84 -14.34
N LEU A 57 1.17 -6.08 -13.41
CA LEU A 57 -0.25 -5.77 -13.55
C LEU A 57 -0.55 -4.34 -13.11
N LYS A 58 -0.02 -3.94 -11.95
CA LYS A 58 -0.27 -2.61 -11.38
C LYS A 58 0.77 -2.22 -10.34
N THR A 59 0.93 -0.92 -10.14
CA THR A 59 1.70 -0.32 -9.05
C THR A 59 0.78 0.51 -8.17
N TYR A 60 0.87 0.31 -6.85
CA TYR A 60 0.11 1.03 -5.83
C TYR A 60 1.06 1.90 -4.99
N PRO A 61 0.84 3.21 -4.89
CA PRO A 61 1.50 4.01 -3.87
C PRO A 61 0.96 3.63 -2.48
N ILE A 62 1.86 3.49 -1.51
CA ILE A 62 1.56 2.97 -0.17
C ILE A 62 2.06 3.89 0.94
N SER A 63 1.52 3.71 2.16
CA SER A 63 2.14 4.15 3.40
C SER A 63 2.62 2.95 4.21
N LEU A 64 3.63 3.15 5.01
CA LEU A 64 4.31 2.12 5.80
C LEU A 64 4.17 2.37 7.31
N GLY A 65 4.90 1.60 8.09
CA GLY A 65 5.11 1.86 9.51
C GLY A 65 5.74 3.24 9.74
N PHE A 66 5.38 3.93 10.84
CA PHE A 66 5.82 5.31 11.14
C PHE A 66 7.34 5.46 11.29
N CYS A 67 8.08 4.36 11.43
CA CYS A 67 9.54 4.30 11.43
C CYS A 67 10.03 3.41 10.27
N PRO A 68 9.91 3.85 8.98
CA PRO A 68 9.99 2.94 7.83
C PRO A 68 11.39 2.41 7.52
N LYS A 69 12.46 3.06 8.00
CA LYS A 69 13.84 2.69 7.68
C LYS A 69 14.30 1.44 8.45
N GLY A 70 14.87 0.48 7.72
CA GLY A 70 15.44 -0.74 8.25
C GLY A 70 14.40 -1.83 8.57
N LYS A 71 14.91 -3.05 8.81
CA LYS A 71 14.12 -4.25 9.08
C LYS A 71 13.38 -4.14 10.41
N LYS A 72 12.15 -4.63 10.47
CA LYS A 72 11.42 -4.83 11.73
C LYS A 72 12.09 -5.91 12.56
N LEU A 73 12.36 -5.62 13.82
CA LEU A 73 13.04 -6.53 14.74
C LEU A 73 12.20 -6.84 15.98
N THR A 74 11.40 -5.88 16.45
CA THR A 74 10.70 -6.03 17.73
C THR A 74 9.28 -5.46 17.68
N LYS A 75 8.42 -5.92 18.59
CA LYS A 75 7.09 -5.36 18.79
C LYS A 75 7.20 -3.86 19.13
N GLY A 76 6.40 -3.03 18.48
CA GLY A 76 6.31 -1.59 18.76
C GLY A 76 7.40 -0.73 18.12
N ASP A 77 8.32 -1.28 17.31
CA ASP A 77 9.39 -0.51 16.65
C ASP A 77 8.89 0.38 15.50
N GLY A 78 7.62 0.30 15.14
CA GLY A 78 7.00 1.09 14.07
C GLY A 78 7.50 0.77 12.67
N LYS A 79 8.23 -0.34 12.50
CA LYS A 79 8.84 -0.71 11.22
C LYS A 79 7.98 -1.71 10.46
N THR A 80 7.98 -1.59 9.14
CA THR A 80 7.47 -2.62 8.23
C THR A 80 8.57 -3.66 8.02
N PRO A 81 8.27 -4.97 8.13
CA PRO A 81 9.28 -6.02 7.98
C PRO A 81 9.91 -6.01 6.58
N GLU A 82 11.10 -6.59 6.46
CA GLU A 82 11.83 -6.83 5.21
C GLU A 82 12.10 -8.33 5.09
N GLY A 83 11.86 -8.88 3.91
CA GLY A 83 12.04 -10.31 3.66
C GLY A 83 10.98 -10.90 2.74
N ILE A 84 10.88 -12.22 2.77
CA ILE A 84 9.93 -13.00 1.98
C ILE A 84 8.87 -13.59 2.92
N TYR A 85 7.61 -13.31 2.58
CA TYR A 85 6.43 -13.76 3.32
C TYR A 85 5.36 -14.24 2.34
N PHE A 86 4.20 -14.62 2.88
CA PHE A 86 3.03 -15.06 2.14
C PHE A 86 1.78 -14.38 2.69
N ILE A 87 0.78 -14.21 1.84
CA ILE A 87 -0.56 -13.80 2.28
C ILE A 87 -1.22 -15.02 2.94
N ASN A 88 -1.50 -14.92 4.23
CA ASN A 88 -2.00 -16.04 5.04
C ASN A 88 -3.44 -15.87 5.52
N ASP A 89 -4.02 -14.68 5.40
CA ASP A 89 -5.37 -14.37 5.83
C ASP A 89 -6.04 -13.29 4.99
N LYS A 90 -7.37 -13.29 4.96
CA LYS A 90 -8.21 -12.27 4.30
C LYS A 90 -9.39 -11.93 5.20
N ASN A 91 -9.50 -10.68 5.62
CA ASN A 91 -10.60 -10.21 6.46
C ASN A 91 -11.37 -9.06 5.79
N SER A 92 -12.66 -9.30 5.49
CA SER A 92 -13.57 -8.31 4.92
C SER A 92 -14.21 -7.37 5.94
N LYS A 93 -14.11 -7.69 7.24
CA LYS A 93 -14.72 -6.94 8.35
C LYS A 93 -13.65 -6.30 9.24
N SER A 94 -12.63 -5.72 8.62
CA SER A 94 -11.54 -5.06 9.33
C SER A 94 -11.95 -3.69 9.84
N ILE A 95 -11.33 -3.23 10.95
CA ILE A 95 -11.42 -1.83 11.41
C ILE A 95 -10.78 -0.85 10.42
N ALA A 96 -9.98 -1.37 9.46
CA ALA A 96 -9.33 -0.63 8.38
C ALA A 96 -9.85 -1.12 7.03
N HIS A 97 -11.15 -1.02 6.80
CA HIS A 97 -11.89 -1.42 5.59
C HIS A 97 -11.83 -2.94 5.34
N LYS A 98 -10.79 -3.41 4.66
CA LYS A 98 -10.45 -4.82 4.43
C LYS A 98 -8.95 -5.01 4.65
N ASN A 99 -8.52 -6.25 4.86
CA ASN A 99 -7.09 -6.53 4.93
C ASN A 99 -6.70 -7.91 4.38
N LEU A 100 -5.41 -8.02 4.08
CA LEU A 100 -4.69 -9.25 3.76
C LEU A 100 -3.61 -9.45 4.82
N GLY A 101 -3.64 -10.54 5.55
CA GLY A 101 -2.62 -10.92 6.53
C GLY A 101 -1.32 -11.29 5.85
N ILE A 102 -0.20 -10.92 6.44
CA ILE A 102 1.15 -11.29 6.02
C ILE A 102 1.74 -12.26 7.05
N SER A 103 2.37 -13.35 6.61
CA SER A 103 2.92 -14.42 7.43
C SER A 103 4.16 -14.00 8.25
N TYR A 104 4.20 -12.74 8.69
CA TYR A 104 5.19 -12.25 9.65
C TYR A 104 4.76 -12.59 11.09
N PRO A 105 5.67 -13.01 12.00
CA PRO A 105 7.10 -13.22 11.77
C PRO A 105 7.41 -14.63 11.18
N ASN A 106 8.47 -14.71 10.37
CA ASN A 106 9.07 -15.99 9.99
C ASN A 106 10.11 -16.46 11.02
N ALA A 107 10.73 -17.63 10.83
CA ALA A 107 11.68 -18.20 11.77
C ALA A 107 12.93 -17.29 11.98
N GLU A 108 13.39 -16.61 10.93
CA GLU A 108 14.51 -15.66 11.02
C GLU A 108 14.15 -14.44 11.85
N ASP A 109 12.95 -13.88 11.66
CA ASP A 109 12.46 -12.74 12.44
C ASP A 109 12.36 -13.08 13.93
N VAL A 110 11.85 -14.26 14.26
CA VAL A 110 11.79 -14.77 15.63
C VAL A 110 13.19 -14.91 16.22
N LYS A 111 14.12 -15.54 15.50
CA LYS A 111 15.52 -15.68 15.94
C LYS A 111 16.15 -14.32 16.24
N ASN A 112 16.00 -13.36 15.34
CA ASN A 112 16.60 -12.03 15.49
C ASN A 112 16.03 -11.27 16.71
N SER A 113 14.73 -11.38 16.97
CA SER A 113 14.13 -10.72 18.15
C SER A 113 14.55 -11.38 19.46
N LEU A 114 14.69 -12.70 19.49
CA LEU A 114 15.16 -13.43 20.66
C LEU A 114 16.59 -13.04 21.04
N LEU A 115 17.48 -12.84 20.05
CA LEU A 115 18.85 -12.34 20.27
C LEU A 115 18.85 -10.94 20.94
N LEU A 116 17.79 -10.18 20.77
CA LEU A 116 17.62 -8.86 21.41
C LEU A 116 16.87 -8.94 22.75
N GLY A 117 16.47 -10.13 23.20
CA GLY A 117 15.66 -10.32 24.40
C GLY A 117 14.28 -9.66 24.32
N LYS A 118 13.70 -9.50 23.13
CA LYS A 118 12.44 -8.78 22.89
C LYS A 118 11.45 -9.63 22.10
N ALA A 119 10.16 -9.32 22.27
CA ALA A 119 9.09 -9.92 21.46
C ALA A 119 9.14 -9.40 20.02
N THR A 120 9.01 -10.30 19.05
CA THR A 120 8.99 -9.98 17.61
C THR A 120 7.81 -9.09 17.24
N GLY A 121 6.65 -9.30 17.89
CA GLY A 121 5.38 -8.77 17.45
C GLY A 121 4.77 -9.65 16.37
N GLY A 122 3.78 -9.11 15.66
CA GLY A 122 3.04 -9.84 14.62
C GLY A 122 1.93 -8.95 14.06
N ASP A 123 0.94 -9.58 13.44
CA ASP A 123 -0.27 -8.94 12.93
C ASP A 123 0.02 -7.87 11.85
N ILE A 124 1.02 -8.14 11.00
CA ILE A 124 1.35 -7.29 9.85
C ILE A 124 0.40 -7.60 8.70
N LYS A 125 -0.15 -6.55 8.09
CA LYS A 125 -1.18 -6.65 7.06
C LYS A 125 -0.98 -5.65 5.93
N ILE A 126 -1.55 -5.94 4.77
CA ILE A 126 -1.93 -4.92 3.79
C ILE A 126 -3.37 -4.55 4.11
N HIS A 127 -3.69 -3.26 4.28
CA HIS A 127 -5.03 -2.83 4.67
C HIS A 127 -5.43 -1.48 4.05
N GLY A 128 -6.73 -1.22 4.06
CA GLY A 128 -7.29 0.07 3.67
C GLY A 128 -7.14 1.14 4.74
N LEU A 129 -7.89 2.22 4.63
CA LEU A 129 -7.93 3.28 5.62
C LEU A 129 -8.76 2.85 6.84
N MET A 130 -8.39 3.37 8.01
CA MET A 130 -9.21 3.20 9.20
C MET A 130 -10.65 3.70 8.93
N ASN A 131 -11.66 2.93 9.35
CA ASN A 131 -13.06 3.23 9.03
C ASN A 131 -13.51 4.64 9.46
N LYS A 132 -12.89 5.20 10.52
CA LYS A 132 -13.14 6.57 10.95
C LYS A 132 -12.49 7.64 10.05
N TRP A 133 -11.51 7.28 9.22
CA TRP A 133 -10.71 8.19 8.39
C TRP A 133 -10.80 7.89 6.89
N TRP A 134 -11.86 7.19 6.47
CA TRP A 134 -12.09 6.83 5.06
C TRP A 134 -12.05 8.04 4.10
N PHE A 135 -12.48 9.21 4.58
CA PHE A 135 -12.56 10.46 3.81
C PHE A 135 -11.20 11.07 3.48
N VAL A 136 -10.13 10.67 4.20
CA VAL A 136 -8.76 11.14 3.92
C VAL A 136 -8.30 10.68 2.53
N GLY A 137 -8.82 9.56 2.04
CA GLY A 137 -8.53 9.05 0.71
C GLY A 137 -7.03 8.95 0.43
N LYS A 138 -6.59 9.42 -0.73
CA LYS A 138 -5.18 9.35 -1.17
C LYS A 138 -4.22 10.24 -0.36
N LEU A 139 -4.72 11.19 0.43
CA LEU A 139 -3.88 12.06 1.27
C LEU A 139 -3.16 11.31 2.38
N HIS A 140 -3.64 10.09 2.76
CA HIS A 140 -2.96 9.24 3.74
C HIS A 140 -1.50 8.95 3.36
N ARG A 141 -1.14 9.07 2.08
CA ARG A 141 0.21 8.78 1.54
C ARG A 141 1.25 9.87 1.81
N LEU A 142 0.83 11.00 2.39
CA LEU A 142 1.75 12.08 2.74
C LEU A 142 2.70 11.71 3.87
N PHE A 143 2.37 10.67 4.66
CA PHE A 143 3.21 10.18 5.76
C PHE A 143 3.03 8.68 5.99
N ASP A 144 4.06 8.07 6.59
CA ASP A 144 4.00 6.71 7.11
C ASP A 144 3.35 6.75 8.49
N TRP A 145 2.23 6.05 8.69
CA TRP A 145 1.37 6.23 9.86
C TRP A 145 0.98 4.92 10.56
N THR A 146 1.33 3.77 9.98
CA THR A 146 0.95 2.48 10.55
C THR A 146 1.94 2.01 11.63
N ASN A 147 1.57 0.98 12.37
CA ASN A 147 2.47 0.33 13.33
C ASN A 147 3.35 -0.75 12.68
N GLY A 148 3.52 -0.70 11.35
CA GLY A 148 4.33 -1.65 10.58
C GLY A 148 3.58 -2.32 9.41
N CYS A 149 2.28 -2.10 9.29
CA CYS A 149 1.49 -2.57 8.15
C CYS A 149 1.78 -1.77 6.87
N VAL A 150 1.29 -2.28 5.75
CA VAL A 150 1.28 -1.59 4.45
C VAL A 150 -0.13 -1.07 4.22
N ALA A 151 -0.29 0.25 4.07
CA ALA A 151 -1.59 0.87 3.86
C ALA A 151 -1.77 1.37 2.42
N VAL A 152 -2.94 1.10 1.86
CA VAL A 152 -3.43 1.59 0.57
C VAL A 152 -4.77 2.31 0.77
N ASN A 153 -5.32 2.98 -0.25
CA ASN A 153 -6.68 3.51 -0.12
C ASN A 153 -7.74 2.38 -0.23
N ASN A 154 -8.98 2.68 0.14
CA ASN A 154 -10.04 1.66 0.20
C ASN A 154 -10.34 1.02 -1.15
N SER A 155 -10.40 1.79 -2.24
CA SER A 155 -10.68 1.23 -3.57
C SER A 155 -9.55 0.32 -4.07
N GLU A 156 -8.30 0.63 -3.74
CA GLU A 156 -7.14 -0.21 -4.04
C GLU A 156 -7.13 -1.47 -3.18
N MET A 157 -7.56 -1.35 -1.92
CA MET A 157 -7.72 -2.51 -1.05
C MET A 157 -8.83 -3.46 -1.55
N ASP A 158 -9.90 -2.92 -2.14
CA ASP A 158 -10.97 -3.74 -2.75
C ASP A 158 -10.43 -4.55 -3.94
N GLU A 159 -9.62 -3.91 -4.80
CA GLU A 159 -8.96 -4.61 -5.92
C GLU A 159 -8.02 -5.72 -5.42
N LEU A 160 -7.16 -5.41 -4.45
CA LEU A 160 -6.22 -6.38 -3.86
C LEU A 160 -6.97 -7.52 -3.19
N TYR A 161 -8.00 -7.20 -2.41
CA TYR A 161 -8.81 -8.20 -1.71
C TYR A 161 -9.45 -9.20 -2.68
N THR A 162 -9.93 -8.73 -3.83
CA THR A 162 -10.56 -9.56 -4.85
C THR A 162 -9.55 -10.43 -5.58
N ASN A 163 -8.38 -9.90 -5.94
CA ASN A 163 -7.46 -10.49 -6.89
C ASN A 163 -6.23 -11.18 -6.28
N VAL A 164 -5.99 -11.04 -4.96
CA VAL A 164 -4.89 -11.69 -4.24
C VAL A 164 -5.40 -12.97 -3.56
N PRO A 165 -4.96 -14.17 -3.97
CA PRO A 165 -5.24 -15.40 -3.26
C PRO A 165 -4.47 -15.52 -1.93
N ILE A 166 -4.98 -16.33 -1.01
CA ILE A 166 -4.18 -16.86 0.10
C ILE A 166 -3.04 -17.71 -0.49
N GLY A 167 -1.85 -17.63 0.10
CA GLY A 167 -0.63 -18.27 -0.41
C GLY A 167 0.18 -17.41 -1.39
N THR A 168 -0.35 -16.25 -1.84
CA THR A 168 0.40 -15.34 -2.70
C THR A 168 1.70 -14.91 -2.03
N LYS A 169 2.82 -15.04 -2.74
CA LYS A 169 4.14 -14.61 -2.26
C LYS A 169 4.22 -13.09 -2.19
N ILE A 170 4.78 -12.58 -1.10
CA ILE A 170 5.09 -11.15 -0.92
C ILE A 170 6.56 -10.98 -0.56
N ILE A 171 7.26 -10.11 -1.31
CA ILE A 171 8.66 -9.71 -1.07
C ILE A 171 8.64 -8.26 -0.61
N ILE A 172 9.25 -7.98 0.53
CA ILE A 172 9.35 -6.62 1.08
C ILE A 172 10.82 -6.22 1.08
N ASN A 173 11.17 -5.30 0.20
CA ASN A 173 12.53 -4.74 0.03
C ASN A 173 12.68 -3.45 0.84
N PRO A 174 13.92 -3.07 1.21
CA PRO A 174 14.27 -1.78 1.81
C PRO A 174 13.79 -0.55 1.06
#